data_d7e44ce2694312043ed936820ff2c0d2
#
_entry.id   d7e44ce2694312043ed936820ff2c0d2
#
_cell.length_a   1.000
_cell.length_b   1.000
_cell.length_c   1.000
_cell.angle_alpha   90.00
_cell.angle_beta   90.00
_cell.angle_gamma   90.00
#
_symmetry.space_group_name_H-M   'P 1'
#
loop_
_entity.id
_entity.type
_entity.pdbx_description
1 polymer ?
#
loop_
_entity_poly.entity_id
_entity_poly.type
_entity_poly.pdbx_seq_one_letter_code
_entity_poly.pdbx_strand_id
1 'polypeptide(L)'
;MSKRVTSSVGSKDRIRRLREEADVLASYPKEQLVRILQEVGFSCDGCGRCCTSSYNGHVFLLDTDLPAVREIDPHALIPAPDFEYGDQFGTLYVSGYALRVRDDGTCLFLTSDRRCSIYDHRFFICRIYPYMLHREPDAYGVVDWRQISGLGDHGNYHLPINEQEAEEIADEVISYELTFICQQIGFWEEILRYFDEHNLRHIRKTYDLTLRRFRNGDQVKVMVYDGGKFSEHIVSAEDYLGFNL
;
A
#
# COMPACT_ATOMS: atom_id res chain seq x y z
N MET A 1 15.53 14.50 30.62
CA MET A 1 14.53 15.17 29.76
C MET A 1 14.87 15.19 28.25
N SER A 2 15.96 14.51 27.78
CA SER A 2 16.48 14.65 26.40
C SER A 2 16.08 13.53 25.41
N LYS A 3 15.23 12.54 25.75
CA LYS A 3 14.91 11.39 24.88
C LYS A 3 13.50 11.39 24.27
N ARG A 4 12.62 12.34 24.62
CA ARG A 4 11.29 12.49 23.98
C ARG A 4 11.37 13.15 22.59
N VAL A 5 12.45 13.84 22.28
CA VAL A 5 12.58 14.70 21.10
C VAL A 5 12.88 13.92 19.82
N THR A 6 13.59 12.78 19.89
CA THR A 6 14.09 12.11 18.67
C THR A 6 13.04 11.30 17.90
N SER A 7 12.06 10.68 18.57
CA SER A 7 11.03 9.89 17.90
C SER A 7 9.96 10.78 17.23
N SER A 8 9.53 11.84 17.89
CA SER A 8 8.56 12.79 17.33
C SER A 8 9.15 13.65 16.18
N VAL A 9 10.45 13.93 16.21
CA VAL A 9 11.15 14.64 15.12
C VAL A 9 11.15 13.80 13.86
N GLY A 10 11.44 12.50 13.94
CA GLY A 10 11.41 11.59 12.79
C GLY A 10 10.02 11.49 12.12
N SER A 11 8.95 11.40 12.93
CA SER A 11 7.58 11.33 12.41
C SER A 11 7.14 12.66 11.78
N LYS A 12 7.49 13.81 12.37
CA LYS A 12 7.21 15.14 11.78
C LYS A 12 7.96 15.37 10.48
N ASP A 13 9.21 14.93 10.39
CA ASP A 13 9.99 15.00 9.15
C ASP A 13 9.37 14.11 8.07
N ARG A 14 8.84 12.95 8.44
CA ARG A 14 8.15 12.07 7.50
C ARG A 14 6.86 12.71 6.96
N ILE A 15 6.04 13.30 7.82
CA ILE A 15 4.83 14.03 7.40
C ILE A 15 5.20 15.16 6.45
N ARG A 16 6.24 15.95 6.77
CA ARG A 16 6.69 17.05 5.90
C ARG A 16 7.07 16.53 4.51
N ARG A 17 7.87 15.46 4.44
CA ARG A 17 8.27 14.85 3.16
C ARG A 17 7.08 14.33 2.37
N LEU A 18 6.15 13.64 3.02
CA LEU A 18 4.94 13.13 2.36
C LEU A 18 4.09 14.28 1.79
N ARG A 19 4.01 15.42 2.48
CA ARG A 19 3.33 16.61 1.96
C ARG A 19 4.04 17.21 0.75
N GLU A 20 5.37 17.33 0.82
CA GLU A 20 6.20 17.76 -0.32
C GLU A 20 6.01 16.81 -1.52
N GLU A 21 5.94 15.51 -1.28
CA GLU A 21 5.67 14.49 -2.29
C GLU A 21 4.27 14.65 -2.90
N ALA A 22 3.25 14.89 -2.08
CA ALA A 22 1.88 15.14 -2.55
C ALA A 22 1.81 16.39 -3.43
N ASP A 23 2.50 17.47 -3.06
CA ASP A 23 2.55 18.72 -3.84
C ASP A 23 3.22 18.51 -5.21
N VAL A 24 4.31 17.74 -5.24
CA VAL A 24 5.00 17.38 -6.50
C VAL A 24 4.08 16.54 -7.39
N LEU A 25 3.43 15.54 -6.82
CA LEU A 25 2.50 14.68 -7.54
C LEU A 25 1.28 15.43 -8.07
N ALA A 26 0.69 16.31 -7.26
CA ALA A 26 -0.44 17.14 -7.67
C ALA A 26 -0.11 18.08 -8.86
N SER A 27 1.17 18.38 -9.06
CA SER A 27 1.68 19.18 -10.20
C SER A 27 2.24 18.33 -11.33
N TYR A 28 2.12 17.00 -11.26
CA TYR A 28 2.63 16.11 -12.29
C TYR A 28 1.94 16.35 -13.63
N PRO A 29 2.70 16.45 -14.75
CA PRO A 29 2.12 16.72 -16.06
C PRO A 29 1.26 15.55 -16.55
N LYS A 30 -0.07 15.68 -16.43
CA LYS A 30 -1.02 14.64 -16.86
C LYS A 30 -0.82 14.21 -18.30
N GLU A 31 -0.52 15.16 -19.20
CA GLU A 31 -0.29 14.88 -20.62
C GLU A 31 0.94 13.98 -20.87
N GLN A 32 1.92 14.02 -19.96
CA GLN A 32 3.06 13.10 -20.01
C GLN A 32 2.62 11.69 -19.66
N LEU A 33 1.81 11.52 -18.61
CA LEU A 33 1.27 10.21 -18.22
C LEU A 33 0.37 9.65 -19.31
N VAL A 34 -0.52 10.46 -19.89
CA VAL A 34 -1.38 10.06 -21.03
C VAL A 34 -0.57 9.49 -22.18
N ARG A 35 0.53 10.14 -22.56
CA ARG A 35 1.42 9.62 -23.62
C ARG A 35 2.05 8.28 -23.26
N ILE A 36 2.50 8.12 -22.02
CA ILE A 36 3.06 6.86 -21.51
C ILE A 36 2.00 5.75 -21.57
N LEU A 37 0.78 6.03 -21.13
CA LEU A 37 -0.34 5.08 -21.16
C LEU A 37 -0.64 4.61 -22.58
N GLN A 38 -0.67 5.54 -23.56
CA GLN A 38 -0.89 5.22 -24.96
C GLN A 38 0.27 4.43 -25.58
N GLU A 39 1.51 4.70 -25.17
CA GLU A 39 2.70 3.96 -25.63
C GLU A 39 2.72 2.52 -25.06
N VAL A 40 2.37 2.37 -23.80
CA VAL A 40 2.36 1.07 -23.11
C VAL A 40 1.17 0.22 -23.55
N GLY A 41 -0.02 0.78 -23.65
CA GLY A 41 -1.22 0.14 -24.18
C GLY A 41 -1.53 -1.22 -23.55
N PHE A 42 -1.61 -1.28 -22.21
CA PHE A 42 -1.80 -2.56 -21.50
C PHE A 42 -3.24 -3.03 -21.50
N SER A 43 -3.43 -4.35 -21.68
CA SER A 43 -4.68 -5.05 -21.40
C SER A 43 -4.44 -6.37 -20.68
N CYS A 44 -5.23 -6.62 -19.66
CA CYS A 44 -5.15 -7.87 -18.88
C CYS A 44 -5.57 -9.07 -19.73
N ASP A 45 -4.72 -10.10 -19.82
CA ASP A 45 -4.96 -11.37 -20.51
C ASP A 45 -5.59 -12.45 -19.61
N GLY A 46 -5.82 -12.12 -18.32
CA GLY A 46 -6.37 -13.06 -17.35
C GLY A 46 -5.40 -14.15 -16.91
N CYS A 47 -4.08 -13.98 -17.07
CA CYS A 47 -3.09 -14.98 -16.66
C CYS A 47 -2.98 -15.19 -15.14
N GLY A 48 -3.53 -14.26 -14.34
CA GLY A 48 -3.53 -14.32 -12.88
C GLY A 48 -2.17 -14.06 -12.22
N ARG A 49 -1.11 -13.70 -12.96
CA ARG A 49 0.24 -13.52 -12.41
C ARG A 49 0.31 -12.36 -11.42
N CYS A 50 -0.24 -11.20 -11.77
CA CYS A 50 -0.33 -10.04 -10.86
C CYS A 50 -1.25 -10.29 -9.65
N CYS A 51 -2.05 -11.35 -9.66
CA CYS A 51 -2.89 -11.76 -8.55
C CYS A 51 -2.18 -12.72 -7.58
N THR A 52 -0.85 -12.73 -7.55
CA THR A 52 -0.06 -13.57 -6.65
C THR A 52 0.92 -12.73 -5.83
N SER A 53 1.09 -13.09 -4.56
CA SER A 53 2.05 -12.45 -3.65
C SER A 53 3.50 -12.63 -4.10
N SER A 54 3.80 -13.73 -4.79
CA SER A 54 5.14 -13.99 -5.33
C SER A 54 5.56 -12.98 -6.41
N TYR A 55 4.58 -12.33 -7.05
CA TYR A 55 4.83 -11.35 -8.09
C TYR A 55 4.73 -9.89 -7.58
N ASN A 56 3.66 -9.55 -6.87
CA ASN A 56 3.39 -8.18 -6.42
C ASN A 56 3.53 -7.96 -4.90
N GLY A 57 4.04 -8.94 -4.15
CA GLY A 57 4.08 -8.87 -2.70
C GLY A 57 2.67 -8.95 -2.10
N HIS A 58 2.07 -7.82 -1.78
CA HIS A 58 0.69 -7.77 -1.27
C HIS A 58 -0.11 -6.63 -1.90
N VAL A 59 -1.41 -6.78 -1.88
CA VAL A 59 -2.36 -5.74 -2.30
C VAL A 59 -2.69 -4.88 -1.08
N PHE A 60 -2.08 -3.69 -1.00
CA PHE A 60 -2.44 -2.69 0.01
C PHE A 60 -3.80 -2.08 -0.36
N LEU A 61 -4.68 -1.96 0.64
CA LEU A 61 -6.02 -1.43 0.47
C LEU A 61 -6.09 0.00 1.01
N LEU A 62 -6.59 0.91 0.20
CA LEU A 62 -6.88 2.25 0.66
C LEU A 62 -8.14 2.26 1.54
N ASP A 63 -8.25 3.24 2.43
CA ASP A 63 -9.45 3.41 3.27
C ASP A 63 -10.74 3.46 2.42
N THR A 64 -10.65 3.96 1.20
CA THR A 64 -11.75 4.01 0.22
C THR A 64 -12.15 2.63 -0.32
N ASP A 65 -11.27 1.62 -0.29
CA ASP A 65 -11.58 0.25 -0.71
C ASP A 65 -12.28 -0.55 0.41
N LEU A 66 -12.04 -0.22 1.67
CA LEU A 66 -12.46 -1.03 2.82
C LEU A 66 -13.98 -1.27 2.90
N PRO A 67 -14.86 -0.30 2.61
CA PRO A 67 -16.29 -0.56 2.61
C PRO A 67 -16.69 -1.68 1.64
N ALA A 68 -16.16 -1.64 0.41
CA ALA A 68 -16.43 -2.67 -0.60
C ALA A 68 -15.86 -4.04 -0.21
N VAL A 69 -14.65 -4.09 0.35
CA VAL A 69 -14.07 -5.35 0.84
C VAL A 69 -14.93 -5.94 1.95
N ARG A 70 -15.35 -5.13 2.93
CA ARG A 70 -16.20 -5.59 4.06
C ARG A 70 -17.56 -6.09 3.61
N GLU A 71 -18.12 -5.54 2.54
CA GLU A 71 -19.38 -6.00 1.94
C GLU A 71 -19.21 -7.33 1.22
N ILE A 72 -18.12 -7.52 0.47
CA ILE A 72 -17.85 -8.74 -0.30
C ILE A 72 -17.43 -9.88 0.64
N ASP A 73 -16.40 -9.65 1.46
CA ASP A 73 -15.88 -10.61 2.44
C ASP A 73 -15.10 -9.88 3.54
N PRO A 74 -15.67 -9.69 4.73
CA PRO A 74 -14.99 -9.03 5.85
C PRO A 74 -13.74 -9.79 6.35
N HIS A 75 -13.61 -11.09 6.05
CA HIS A 75 -12.44 -11.90 6.39
C HIS A 75 -11.30 -11.74 5.39
N ALA A 76 -11.52 -11.06 4.27
CA ALA A 76 -10.48 -10.77 3.29
C ALA A 76 -9.47 -9.70 3.77
N LEU A 77 -9.74 -9.02 4.88
CA LEU A 77 -8.86 -8.01 5.46
C LEU A 77 -7.84 -8.62 6.40
N ILE A 78 -6.60 -8.17 6.31
CA ILE A 78 -5.52 -8.45 7.26
C ILE A 78 -4.72 -7.16 7.47
N PRO A 79 -4.17 -6.88 8.67
CA PRO A 79 -3.22 -5.77 8.82
C PRO A 79 -2.13 -5.85 7.76
N ALA A 80 -1.78 -4.74 7.10
CA ALA A 80 -0.72 -4.77 6.09
C ALA A 80 0.59 -5.27 6.71
N PRO A 81 1.39 -6.10 5.99
CA PRO A 81 2.54 -6.79 6.58
C PRO A 81 3.73 -5.89 6.88
N ASP A 82 3.77 -4.69 6.33
CA ASP A 82 4.86 -3.73 6.52
C ASP A 82 4.60 -2.87 7.77
N PHE A 83 4.88 -3.44 8.95
CA PHE A 83 4.71 -2.72 10.21
C PHE A 83 5.66 -1.52 10.29
N GLU A 84 5.11 -0.29 10.26
CA GLU A 84 5.91 0.94 10.13
C GLU A 84 6.45 1.48 11.45
N TYR A 85 5.78 1.16 12.57
CA TYR A 85 6.14 1.74 13.87
C TYR A 85 5.86 0.78 15.02
N GLY A 86 6.35 1.10 16.22
CA GLY A 86 6.09 0.30 17.41
C GLY A 86 6.30 1.10 18.70
N ASP A 87 5.61 0.71 19.78
CA ASP A 87 5.73 1.34 21.07
C ASP A 87 6.70 0.61 22.02
N GLN A 88 6.85 1.12 23.26
CA GLN A 88 7.69 0.55 24.30
C GLN A 88 7.18 -0.78 24.86
N PHE A 89 5.94 -1.13 24.60
CA PHE A 89 5.31 -2.36 25.07
C PHE A 89 5.35 -3.49 24.02
N GLY A 90 5.78 -3.16 22.79
CA GLY A 90 5.86 -4.12 21.68
C GLY A 90 4.57 -4.19 20.86
N THR A 91 3.68 -3.21 20.96
CA THR A 91 2.59 -3.05 20.02
C THR A 91 3.16 -2.50 18.70
N LEU A 92 2.77 -3.11 17.58
CA LEU A 92 3.14 -2.65 16.24
C LEU A 92 2.00 -1.78 15.66
N TYR A 93 2.36 -0.89 14.75
CA TYR A 93 1.42 0.04 14.12
C TYR A 93 1.60 0.00 12.60
N VAL A 94 0.49 0.02 11.86
CA VAL A 94 0.48 -0.06 10.40
C VAL A 94 -0.57 0.87 9.81
N SER A 95 -0.26 1.42 8.64
CA SER A 95 -1.04 2.49 7.99
C SER A 95 -2.32 2.01 7.28
N GLY A 96 -2.64 0.72 7.35
CA GLY A 96 -3.85 0.19 6.73
C GLY A 96 -3.88 -1.34 6.65
N TYR A 97 -4.78 -1.82 5.82
CA TYR A 97 -5.00 -3.24 5.58
C TYR A 97 -4.39 -3.68 4.26
N ALA A 98 -4.07 -4.96 4.18
CA ALA A 98 -3.82 -5.67 2.94
C ALA A 98 -4.96 -6.65 2.64
N LEU A 99 -5.11 -7.01 1.38
CA LEU A 99 -5.98 -8.09 0.98
C LEU A 99 -5.33 -9.43 1.32
N ARG A 100 -6.04 -10.27 2.07
CA ARG A 100 -5.59 -11.63 2.39
C ARG A 100 -5.40 -12.45 1.11
N VAL A 101 -4.39 -13.29 1.10
CA VAL A 101 -4.14 -14.27 0.04
C VAL A 101 -4.39 -15.69 0.57
N ARG A 102 -4.51 -16.66 -0.32
CA ARG A 102 -4.53 -18.09 0.03
C ARG A 102 -3.12 -18.55 0.42
N ASP A 103 -3.01 -19.72 1.02
CA ASP A 103 -1.72 -20.28 1.47
C ASP A 103 -0.70 -20.46 0.34
N ASP A 104 -1.17 -20.63 -0.89
CA ASP A 104 -0.33 -20.68 -2.10
C ASP A 104 0.08 -19.30 -2.65
N GLY A 105 -0.29 -18.23 -1.96
CA GLY A 105 -0.02 -16.85 -2.32
C GLY A 105 -0.95 -16.27 -3.38
N THR A 106 -2.00 -16.98 -3.80
CA THR A 106 -2.96 -16.44 -4.76
C THR A 106 -4.01 -15.56 -4.08
N CYS A 107 -4.45 -14.53 -4.79
CA CYS A 107 -5.53 -13.64 -4.35
C CYS A 107 -6.81 -14.44 -4.06
N LEU A 108 -7.53 -14.11 -2.99
CA LEU A 108 -8.79 -14.77 -2.62
C LEU A 108 -9.85 -14.72 -3.74
N PHE A 109 -9.84 -13.64 -4.52
CA PHE A 109 -10.78 -13.42 -5.62
C PHE A 109 -10.35 -14.01 -6.97
N LEU A 110 -9.19 -14.69 -7.02
CA LEU A 110 -8.77 -15.41 -8.22
C LEU A 110 -9.50 -16.76 -8.29
N THR A 111 -10.22 -16.99 -9.38
CA THR A 111 -10.95 -18.23 -9.64
C THR A 111 -10.02 -19.33 -10.17
N SER A 112 -10.48 -20.57 -10.22
CA SER A 112 -9.71 -21.72 -10.73
C SER A 112 -9.36 -21.60 -12.23
N ASP A 113 -10.13 -20.86 -13.00
CA ASP A 113 -9.87 -20.51 -14.40
C ASP A 113 -9.04 -19.25 -14.58
N ARG A 114 -8.39 -18.79 -13.50
CA ARG A 114 -7.50 -17.62 -13.42
C ARG A 114 -8.16 -16.28 -13.71
N ARG A 115 -9.46 -16.15 -13.49
CA ARG A 115 -10.18 -14.90 -13.63
C ARG A 115 -10.40 -14.24 -12.27
N CYS A 116 -10.48 -12.92 -12.26
CA CYS A 116 -10.88 -12.18 -11.08
C CYS A 116 -12.41 -12.25 -10.94
N SER A 117 -12.92 -12.82 -9.83
CA SER A 117 -14.37 -12.92 -9.58
C SER A 117 -15.04 -11.56 -9.34
N ILE A 118 -14.24 -10.54 -9.03
CA ILE A 118 -14.67 -9.15 -8.79
C ILE A 118 -14.11 -8.19 -9.84
N TYR A 119 -13.90 -8.65 -11.10
CA TYR A 119 -13.19 -7.89 -12.13
C TYR A 119 -13.75 -6.48 -12.34
N ASP A 120 -15.05 -6.33 -12.39
CA ASP A 120 -15.72 -5.05 -12.59
C ASP A 120 -15.75 -4.17 -11.32
N HIS A 121 -15.41 -4.75 -10.18
CA HIS A 121 -15.37 -4.09 -8.86
C HIS A 121 -13.98 -4.20 -8.21
N ARG A 122 -12.93 -4.28 -9.03
CA ARG A 122 -11.54 -4.37 -8.54
C ARG A 122 -11.20 -3.20 -7.62
N PHE A 123 -10.39 -3.49 -6.63
CA PHE A 123 -9.82 -2.46 -5.74
C PHE A 123 -8.94 -1.49 -6.52
N PHE A 124 -8.73 -0.32 -5.97
CA PHE A 124 -8.11 0.79 -6.67
C PHE A 124 -6.76 0.40 -7.29
N ILE A 125 -5.84 -0.17 -6.51
CA ILE A 125 -4.52 -0.63 -7.00
C ILE A 125 -4.64 -1.65 -8.15
N CYS A 126 -5.66 -2.52 -8.12
CA CYS A 126 -5.86 -3.53 -9.16
C CYS A 126 -6.45 -2.95 -10.45
N ARG A 127 -7.16 -1.79 -10.37
CA ARG A 127 -7.69 -1.12 -11.56
C ARG A 127 -6.60 -0.40 -12.33
N ILE A 128 -5.72 0.27 -11.61
CA ILE A 128 -4.63 1.05 -12.25
C ILE A 128 -3.45 0.20 -12.71
N TYR A 129 -3.34 -1.07 -12.27
CA TYR A 129 -2.25 -1.93 -12.69
C TYR A 129 -2.15 -2.05 -14.22
N PRO A 130 -0.96 -1.97 -14.82
CA PRO A 130 0.39 -1.85 -14.24
C PRO A 130 0.89 -0.40 -14.05
N TYR A 131 0.03 0.58 -14.11
CA TYR A 131 0.32 2.01 -14.22
C TYR A 131 0.55 2.69 -12.87
N MET A 132 1.45 2.15 -12.07
CA MET A 132 1.86 2.77 -10.80
C MET A 132 2.95 3.81 -11.04
N LEU A 133 2.86 4.95 -10.38
CA LEU A 133 3.92 5.96 -10.40
C LEU A 133 4.96 5.64 -9.31
N HIS A 134 6.19 5.36 -9.72
CA HIS A 134 7.33 5.21 -8.81
C HIS A 134 8.10 6.50 -8.67
N ARG A 135 8.53 6.77 -7.46
CA ARG A 135 9.40 7.91 -7.12
C ARG A 135 10.84 7.45 -7.09
N GLU A 136 11.57 7.72 -8.12
CA GLU A 136 13.01 7.46 -8.16
C GLU A 136 13.77 8.76 -8.35
N PRO A 137 14.77 9.06 -7.49
CA PRO A 137 15.67 10.16 -7.77
C PRO A 137 16.55 9.80 -8.97
N ASP A 138 16.63 10.71 -9.92
CA ASP A 138 17.59 10.61 -11.02
C ASP A 138 19.04 10.79 -10.53
N ALA A 139 20.01 10.74 -11.46
CA ALA A 139 21.43 10.93 -11.14
C ALA A 139 21.75 12.30 -10.53
N TYR A 140 20.85 13.27 -10.61
CA TYR A 140 20.97 14.63 -10.04
C TYR A 140 20.15 14.82 -8.78
N GLY A 141 19.44 13.76 -8.31
CA GLY A 141 18.60 13.80 -7.13
C GLY A 141 17.21 14.41 -7.38
N VAL A 142 16.83 14.63 -8.63
CA VAL A 142 15.48 15.07 -9.01
C VAL A 142 14.56 13.84 -9.01
N VAL A 143 13.45 13.92 -8.27
CA VAL A 143 12.46 12.85 -8.23
C VAL A 143 11.73 12.80 -9.55
N ASP A 144 11.87 11.68 -10.25
CA ASP A 144 11.10 11.36 -11.45
C ASP A 144 10.03 10.34 -11.11
N TRP A 145 8.80 10.64 -11.50
CA TRP A 145 7.68 9.73 -11.36
C TRP A 145 7.65 8.82 -12.60
N ARG A 146 8.09 7.59 -12.39
CA ARG A 146 8.11 6.60 -13.46
C ARG A 146 7.04 5.57 -13.22
N GLN A 147 6.38 5.24 -14.28
CA GLN A 147 5.51 4.11 -14.30
C GLN A 147 6.32 2.82 -14.36
N ILE A 148 6.10 1.90 -13.43
CA ILE A 148 6.72 0.59 -13.53
C ILE A 148 5.97 -0.44 -12.70
N SER A 149 5.45 -1.47 -13.31
CA SER A 149 5.29 -2.78 -12.66
C SER A 149 5.12 -3.84 -13.75
N GLY A 150 6.07 -4.78 -13.84
CA GLY A 150 5.95 -5.96 -14.69
C GLY A 150 5.78 -5.70 -16.18
N LEU A 151 6.33 -4.60 -16.69
CA LEU A 151 6.30 -4.27 -18.11
C LEU A 151 6.89 -5.41 -18.95
N GLY A 152 6.10 -5.92 -19.91
CA GLY A 152 6.52 -6.99 -20.82
C GLY A 152 6.52 -8.40 -20.21
N ASP A 153 6.23 -8.55 -18.91
CA ASP A 153 6.27 -9.88 -18.26
C ASP A 153 4.99 -10.68 -18.45
N HIS A 154 3.84 -10.02 -18.55
CA HIS A 154 2.52 -10.64 -18.73
C HIS A 154 1.48 -9.62 -19.19
N GLY A 155 0.33 -10.09 -19.67
CA GLY A 155 -0.68 -9.26 -20.29
C GLY A 155 -0.35 -8.93 -21.75
N ASN A 156 -1.19 -8.15 -22.39
CA ASN A 156 -0.99 -7.66 -23.74
C ASN A 156 -0.55 -6.19 -23.69
N TYR A 157 0.43 -5.83 -24.51
CA TYR A 157 1.01 -4.49 -24.59
C TYR A 157 0.88 -3.91 -25.99
N HIS A 158 1.09 -2.61 -26.11
CA HIS A 158 1.02 -1.86 -27.37
C HIS A 158 -0.34 -1.94 -28.04
N LEU A 159 -1.40 -2.15 -27.26
CA LEU A 159 -2.75 -2.04 -27.78
C LEU A 159 -3.14 -0.55 -27.88
N PRO A 160 -3.91 -0.17 -28.92
CA PRO A 160 -4.33 1.20 -29.07
C PRO A 160 -5.29 1.59 -27.94
N ILE A 161 -4.92 2.62 -27.17
CA ILE A 161 -5.77 3.29 -26.19
C ILE A 161 -6.09 4.67 -26.76
N ASN A 162 -7.37 5.03 -26.81
CA ASN A 162 -7.78 6.35 -27.24
C ASN A 162 -7.44 7.42 -26.18
N GLU A 163 -7.45 8.69 -26.59
CA GLU A 163 -7.05 9.80 -25.71
C GLU A 163 -7.94 9.90 -24.46
N GLN A 164 -9.25 9.78 -24.62
CA GLN A 164 -10.19 9.86 -23.49
C GLN A 164 -9.96 8.72 -22.48
N GLU A 165 -9.79 7.50 -22.95
CA GLU A 165 -9.49 6.34 -22.09
C GLU A 165 -8.15 6.52 -21.36
N ALA A 166 -7.12 7.00 -22.04
CA ALA A 166 -5.82 7.28 -21.44
C ALA A 166 -5.91 8.41 -20.40
N GLU A 167 -6.70 9.45 -20.63
CA GLU A 167 -6.96 10.50 -19.65
C GLU A 167 -7.69 10.00 -18.39
N GLU A 168 -8.69 9.13 -18.55
CA GLU A 168 -9.41 8.51 -17.44
C GLU A 168 -8.47 7.64 -16.58
N ILE A 169 -7.63 6.82 -17.22
CA ILE A 169 -6.62 6.01 -16.52
C ILE A 169 -5.60 6.90 -15.82
N ALA A 170 -5.14 7.99 -16.45
CA ALA A 170 -4.19 8.91 -15.85
C ALA A 170 -4.76 9.57 -14.59
N ASP A 171 -6.02 9.99 -14.62
CA ASP A 171 -6.71 10.54 -13.46
C ASP A 171 -6.84 9.51 -12.33
N GLU A 172 -7.17 8.25 -12.65
CA GLU A 172 -7.20 7.18 -11.65
C GLU A 172 -5.81 6.94 -11.02
N VAL A 173 -4.74 6.89 -11.82
CA VAL A 173 -3.38 6.68 -11.30
C VAL A 173 -2.96 7.80 -10.37
N ILE A 174 -3.12 9.06 -10.78
CA ILE A 174 -2.78 10.23 -9.95
C ILE A 174 -3.65 10.24 -8.68
N SER A 175 -4.94 9.96 -8.80
CA SER A 175 -5.87 9.90 -7.66
C SER A 175 -5.48 8.81 -6.65
N TYR A 176 -5.09 7.62 -7.13
CA TYR A 176 -4.61 6.54 -6.26
C TYR A 176 -3.38 6.98 -5.47
N GLU A 177 -2.37 7.50 -6.14
CA GLU A 177 -1.11 7.89 -5.49
C GLU A 177 -1.32 9.03 -4.48
N LEU A 178 -2.13 10.03 -4.81
CA LEU A 178 -2.48 11.10 -3.87
C LEU A 178 -3.24 10.55 -2.66
N THR A 179 -4.21 9.65 -2.87
CA THR A 179 -4.99 9.04 -1.78
C THR A 179 -4.08 8.21 -0.88
N PHE A 180 -3.15 7.43 -1.45
CA PHE A 180 -2.16 6.67 -0.68
C PHE A 180 -1.28 7.59 0.17
N ILE A 181 -0.72 8.66 -0.41
CA ILE A 181 0.11 9.62 0.34
C ILE A 181 -0.72 10.31 1.44
N CYS A 182 -1.95 10.70 1.17
CA CYS A 182 -2.84 11.29 2.16
C CYS A 182 -3.14 10.32 3.32
N GLN A 183 -3.37 9.04 3.05
CA GLN A 183 -3.55 8.02 4.08
C GLN A 183 -2.28 7.84 4.92
N GLN A 184 -1.10 7.84 4.30
CA GLN A 184 0.17 7.82 5.01
C GLN A 184 0.37 9.05 5.90
N ILE A 185 0.01 10.26 5.44
CA ILE A 185 0.04 11.48 6.25
C ILE A 185 -0.87 11.32 7.47
N GLY A 186 -2.12 10.91 7.24
CA GLY A 186 -3.11 10.71 8.31
C GLY A 186 -2.64 9.70 9.35
N PHE A 187 -2.04 8.58 8.92
CA PHE A 187 -1.43 7.60 9.83
C PHE A 187 -0.34 8.23 10.72
N TRP A 188 0.60 8.98 10.15
CA TRP A 188 1.68 9.57 10.94
C TRP A 188 1.20 10.70 11.84
N GLU A 189 0.19 11.46 11.45
CA GLU A 189 -0.47 12.45 12.31
C GLU A 189 -1.17 11.78 13.48
N GLU A 190 -1.89 10.69 13.23
CA GLU A 190 -2.54 9.90 14.27
C GLU A 190 -1.53 9.22 15.20
N ILE A 191 -0.40 8.72 14.70
CA ILE A 191 0.72 8.22 15.54
C ILE A 191 1.18 9.30 16.51
N LEU A 192 1.39 10.54 16.04
CA LEU A 192 1.83 11.63 16.92
C LEU A 192 0.80 11.93 18.01
N ARG A 193 -0.47 12.03 17.64
CA ARG A 193 -1.59 12.30 18.55
C ARG A 193 -1.76 11.17 19.56
N TYR A 194 -1.89 9.95 19.10
CA TYR A 194 -2.14 8.75 19.93
C TYR A 194 -0.99 8.48 20.89
N PHE A 195 0.25 8.64 20.45
CA PHE A 195 1.43 8.46 21.31
C PHE A 195 1.54 9.51 22.39
N ASP A 196 1.15 10.76 22.12
CA ASP A 196 1.13 11.82 23.13
C ASP A 196 0.03 11.59 24.17
N GLU A 197 -1.21 11.29 23.72
CA GLU A 197 -2.38 11.03 24.58
C GLU A 197 -2.17 9.83 25.52
N HIS A 198 -1.48 8.77 25.04
CA HIS A 198 -1.29 7.53 25.79
C HIS A 198 0.10 7.41 26.43
N ASN A 199 0.92 8.47 26.44
CA ASN A 199 2.30 8.44 26.94
C ASN A 199 3.16 7.33 26.32
N LEU A 200 2.95 7.05 25.02
CA LEU A 200 3.72 6.08 24.28
C LEU A 200 5.01 6.68 23.72
N ARG A 201 5.97 5.81 23.44
CA ARG A 201 7.24 6.20 22.81
C ARG A 201 7.77 5.05 21.97
N HIS A 202 8.35 5.38 20.84
CA HIS A 202 9.04 4.39 20.03
C HIS A 202 10.35 3.97 20.68
N ILE A 203 10.57 2.66 20.80
CA ILE A 203 11.82 2.04 21.26
C ILE A 203 12.28 1.06 20.19
N ARG A 204 13.29 1.43 19.42
CA ARG A 204 13.82 0.62 18.32
C ARG A 204 14.13 -0.82 18.73
N LYS A 205 14.77 -1.00 19.88
CA LYS A 205 15.10 -2.35 20.39
C LYS A 205 13.85 -3.20 20.63
N THR A 206 12.79 -2.61 21.20
CA THR A 206 11.53 -3.32 21.45
C THR A 206 10.84 -3.66 20.13
N TYR A 207 10.80 -2.71 19.20
CA TYR A 207 10.27 -2.93 17.85
C TYR A 207 10.98 -4.09 17.14
N ASP A 208 12.32 -4.07 17.06
CA ASP A 208 13.10 -5.13 16.41
C ASP A 208 12.90 -6.50 17.10
N LEU A 209 12.75 -6.51 18.44
CA LEU A 209 12.46 -7.75 19.19
C LEU A 209 11.06 -8.27 18.88
N THR A 210 10.05 -7.41 18.80
CA THR A 210 8.68 -7.81 18.47
C THR A 210 8.59 -8.37 17.05
N LEU A 211 9.28 -7.76 16.07
CA LEU A 211 9.35 -8.31 14.72
C LEU A 211 10.00 -9.71 14.68
N ARG A 212 11.03 -9.95 15.48
CA ARG A 212 11.63 -11.30 15.59
C ARG A 212 10.67 -12.31 16.20
N ARG A 213 9.94 -11.93 17.25
CA ARG A 213 8.92 -12.76 17.88
C ARG A 213 7.82 -13.12 16.89
N PHE A 214 7.31 -12.12 16.15
CA PHE A 214 6.34 -12.34 15.09
C PHE A 214 6.84 -13.35 14.05
N ARG A 215 8.05 -13.17 13.52
CA ARG A 215 8.66 -14.09 12.55
C ARG A 215 8.88 -15.51 13.10
N ASN A 216 9.01 -15.65 14.41
CA ASN A 216 9.11 -16.95 15.09
C ASN A 216 7.75 -17.60 15.40
N GLY A 217 6.64 -16.97 14.96
CA GLY A 217 5.28 -17.49 15.14
C GLY A 217 4.56 -16.99 16.40
N ASP A 218 5.18 -16.13 17.22
CA ASP A 218 4.49 -15.54 18.36
C ASP A 218 3.36 -14.62 17.89
N GLN A 219 2.27 -14.62 18.66
CA GLN A 219 1.23 -13.61 18.49
C GLN A 219 1.73 -12.23 18.91
N VAL A 220 1.41 -11.23 18.12
CA VAL A 220 1.73 -9.82 18.39
C VAL A 220 0.49 -8.94 18.24
N LYS A 221 0.47 -7.87 19.03
CA LYS A 221 -0.56 -6.84 18.90
C LYS A 221 -0.19 -5.87 17.78
N VAL A 222 -1.14 -5.61 16.89
CA VAL A 222 -1.02 -4.63 15.80
C VAL A 222 -2.18 -3.64 15.88
N MET A 223 -1.87 -2.36 15.83
CA MET A 223 -2.82 -1.27 15.71
C MET A 223 -2.86 -0.84 14.25
N VAL A 224 -4.01 -1.01 13.60
CA VAL A 224 -4.22 -0.68 12.18
C VAL A 224 -4.92 0.67 12.09
N TYR A 225 -4.34 1.57 11.33
CA TYR A 225 -4.98 2.85 10.99
C TYR A 225 -6.10 2.62 9.98
N ASP A 226 -7.30 3.13 10.28
CA ASP A 226 -8.50 3.00 9.46
C ASP A 226 -9.39 4.24 9.69
N GLY A 227 -9.49 5.07 8.67
CA GLY A 227 -10.40 6.22 8.69
C GLY A 227 -10.17 7.20 9.84
N GLY A 228 -8.91 7.48 10.19
CA GLY A 228 -8.55 8.47 11.23
C GLY A 228 -8.44 7.91 12.65
N LYS A 229 -8.48 6.60 12.85
CA LYS A 229 -8.36 5.95 14.16
C LYS A 229 -7.60 4.63 14.07
N PHE A 230 -7.13 4.13 15.22
CA PHE A 230 -6.54 2.81 15.33
C PHE A 230 -7.56 1.76 15.76
N SER A 231 -7.52 0.59 15.12
CA SER A 231 -8.20 -0.64 15.54
C SER A 231 -7.18 -1.70 15.94
N GLU A 232 -7.49 -2.43 17.03
CA GLU A 232 -6.59 -3.46 17.59
C GLU A 232 -6.80 -4.80 16.91
N HIS A 233 -5.69 -5.46 16.54
CA HIS A 233 -5.64 -6.82 16.01
C HIS A 233 -4.56 -7.61 16.75
N ILE A 234 -4.78 -8.93 16.89
CA ILE A 234 -3.76 -9.88 17.34
C ILE A 234 -3.46 -10.78 16.14
N VAL A 235 -2.20 -10.82 15.72
CA VAL A 235 -1.77 -11.59 14.56
C VAL A 235 -0.49 -12.36 14.85
N SER A 236 -0.27 -13.44 14.10
CA SER A 236 0.95 -14.22 14.07
C SER A 236 1.45 -14.37 12.64
N ALA A 237 2.63 -14.91 12.43
CA ALA A 237 3.15 -15.19 11.09
C ALA A 237 2.27 -16.20 10.32
N GLU A 238 1.51 -17.05 11.03
CA GLU A 238 0.58 -18.01 10.41
C GLU A 238 -0.58 -17.30 9.69
N ASP A 239 -1.00 -16.13 10.17
CA ASP A 239 -2.06 -15.34 9.53
C ASP A 239 -1.63 -14.78 8.17
N TYR A 240 -0.32 -14.78 7.91
CA TYR A 240 0.31 -14.28 6.69
C TYR A 240 0.86 -15.39 5.80
N LEU A 241 0.40 -16.62 5.98
CA LEU A 241 0.73 -17.70 5.06
C LEU A 241 0.33 -17.29 3.62
N GLY A 242 1.23 -17.56 2.68
CA GLY A 242 1.04 -17.13 1.30
C GLY A 242 1.55 -15.73 0.98
N PHE A 243 1.84 -14.87 1.98
CA PHE A 243 2.54 -13.60 1.73
C PHE A 243 4.03 -13.83 1.54
N ASN A 244 4.65 -12.98 0.75
CA ASN A 244 6.11 -12.95 0.59
C ASN A 244 6.70 -11.94 1.60
N LEU A 245 6.89 -12.38 2.88
CA LEU A 245 7.34 -11.55 4.01
C LEU A 245 8.87 -11.46 4.07
#